data_dd746710309a70f310413d561d3e0d41
#
_entry.id   dd746710309a70f310413d561d3e0d41
#
_cell.length_a   1.000
_cell.length_b   1.000
_cell.length_c   1.000
_cell.angle_alpha   90.00
_cell.angle_beta   90.00
_cell.angle_gamma   90.00
#
_symmetry.space_group_name_H-M   'P 1'
#
loop_
_entity.id
_entity.type
_entity.pdbx_description
1 polymer ?
#
loop_
_entity_poly.entity_id
_entity_poly.type
_entity_poly.pdbx_seq_one_letter_code
_entity_poly.pdbx_strand_id
1 'polypeptide(L)'
;MSAAGELTIDYCGEIHVIGVDDAFTFGRTADLIIDENPFMHRVTGRFHCEADRWFLANVGSKSQIEIYDRLTRSKSVLIPGTDQVLPGGEVIVRFSAGPTAYEFDVETDAIEVDRPEIEIGDDSTAVAQEFPLTETQLALILALAEPVLRDPLSNAAVPHTKDAASRLGWTVKRFNRKLDNVCQKFDAAGVRGLKASTGGLARDRRQRLVDHCIAAGVVDATLLDQLDVVDQTD
;
A
#
# COMPACT_ATOMS: atom_id res chain seq x y z
N MET A 1 -4.92 18.78 -23.81
CA MET A 1 -4.47 17.41 -23.47
C MET A 1 -2.94 17.46 -23.58
N SER A 2 -2.23 17.30 -22.48
CA SER A 2 -0.77 17.22 -22.52
C SER A 2 -0.42 15.85 -23.10
N ALA A 3 0.49 15.82 -24.08
CA ALA A 3 1.01 14.56 -24.60
C ALA A 3 1.79 13.87 -23.49
N ALA A 4 1.80 12.54 -23.44
CA ALA A 4 2.66 11.82 -22.52
C ALA A 4 4.11 12.23 -22.76
N GLY A 5 4.81 12.53 -21.69
CA GLY A 5 6.24 12.74 -21.72
C GLY A 5 7.03 11.43 -21.68
N GLU A 6 8.32 11.55 -21.49
CA GLU A 6 9.22 10.41 -21.32
C GLU A 6 8.93 9.65 -20.03
N LEU A 7 9.22 8.34 -20.01
CA LEU A 7 9.21 7.52 -18.80
C LEU A 7 10.65 7.32 -18.36
N THR A 8 10.94 7.62 -17.08
CA THR A 8 12.25 7.42 -16.49
C THR A 8 12.21 6.25 -15.51
N ILE A 9 13.19 5.36 -15.58
CA ILE A 9 13.37 4.22 -14.66
C ILE A 9 14.71 4.39 -13.97
N ASP A 10 14.74 4.30 -12.64
CA ASP A 10 15.96 4.20 -11.85
C ASP A 10 16.03 2.84 -11.16
N TYR A 11 17.00 2.04 -11.55
CA TYR A 11 17.33 0.78 -10.90
C TYR A 11 18.76 0.79 -10.39
N CYS A 12 18.92 0.88 -9.07
CA CYS A 12 20.23 0.90 -8.41
C CYS A 12 21.17 2.01 -8.92
N GLY A 13 20.65 3.16 -9.35
CA GLY A 13 21.39 4.28 -9.90
C GLY A 13 21.65 4.17 -11.41
N GLU A 14 21.16 3.13 -12.08
CA GLU A 14 21.11 3.04 -13.53
C GLU A 14 19.82 3.68 -14.04
N ILE A 15 19.95 4.79 -14.76
CA ILE A 15 18.81 5.57 -15.23
C ILE A 15 18.56 5.29 -16.71
N HIS A 16 17.32 4.91 -17.03
CA HIS A 16 16.83 4.73 -18.40
C HIS A 16 15.72 5.74 -18.67
N VAL A 17 15.84 6.45 -19.79
CA VAL A 17 14.81 7.38 -20.28
C VAL A 17 14.20 6.79 -21.55
N ILE A 18 12.91 6.58 -21.56
CA ILE A 18 12.17 5.89 -22.62
C ILE A 18 11.19 6.86 -23.28
N GLY A 19 11.30 6.98 -24.60
CA GLY A 19 10.39 7.80 -25.42
C GLY A 19 9.04 7.15 -25.62
N VAL A 20 8.03 7.96 -25.93
CA VAL A 20 6.63 7.51 -26.11
C VAL A 20 6.43 6.51 -27.25
N ASP A 21 7.32 6.51 -28.25
CA ASP A 21 7.25 5.60 -29.40
C ASP A 21 7.96 4.26 -29.12
N ASP A 22 8.63 4.13 -27.98
CA ASP A 22 9.43 2.98 -27.61
C ASP A 22 8.67 2.06 -26.64
N ALA A 23 9.01 0.78 -26.69
CA ALA A 23 8.62 -0.18 -25.66
C ALA A 23 9.88 -0.61 -24.92
N PHE A 24 9.78 -0.75 -23.59
CA PHE A 24 10.91 -1.10 -22.75
C PHE A 24 10.57 -2.26 -21.83
N THR A 25 11.44 -3.23 -21.76
CA THR A 25 11.22 -4.47 -21.00
C THR A 25 12.19 -4.61 -19.84
N PHE A 26 11.77 -5.30 -18.77
CA PHE A 26 12.65 -5.66 -17.66
C PHE A 26 12.50 -7.13 -17.28
N GLY A 27 13.58 -7.71 -16.79
CA GLY A 27 13.60 -9.12 -16.43
C GLY A 27 15.01 -9.69 -16.40
N ARG A 28 15.14 -11.00 -16.59
CA ARG A 28 16.44 -11.67 -16.58
C ARG A 28 17.24 -11.47 -17.87
N THR A 29 16.59 -11.33 -19.04
CA THR A 29 17.19 -11.10 -20.34
C THR A 29 16.30 -10.14 -21.15
N ALA A 30 16.24 -8.91 -20.72
CA ALA A 30 15.37 -7.84 -21.22
C ALA A 30 16.21 -6.58 -21.45
N ASP A 31 15.58 -5.46 -21.82
CA ASP A 31 16.29 -4.17 -22.01
C ASP A 31 16.92 -3.72 -20.68
N LEU A 32 16.20 -3.84 -19.57
CA LEU A 32 16.75 -3.72 -18.23
C LEU A 32 16.93 -5.12 -17.62
N ILE A 33 18.17 -5.52 -17.46
CA ILE A 33 18.54 -6.78 -16.81
C ILE A 33 18.54 -6.54 -15.30
N ILE A 34 17.53 -7.09 -14.61
CA ILE A 34 17.41 -6.92 -13.16
C ILE A 34 18.39 -7.84 -12.42
N ASP A 35 18.44 -9.13 -12.78
CA ASP A 35 19.30 -10.12 -12.13
C ASP A 35 19.32 -11.41 -12.97
N GLU A 36 20.38 -12.21 -12.84
CA GLU A 36 20.49 -13.54 -13.46
C GLU A 36 19.71 -14.63 -12.72
N ASN A 37 18.86 -14.27 -11.77
CA ASN A 37 18.08 -15.18 -10.94
C ASN A 37 17.26 -16.16 -11.81
N PRO A 38 17.48 -17.50 -11.70
CA PRO A 38 16.79 -18.50 -12.52
C PRO A 38 15.28 -18.56 -12.29
N PHE A 39 14.77 -18.04 -11.18
CA PHE A 39 13.34 -17.94 -10.88
C PHE A 39 12.67 -16.73 -11.55
N MET A 40 13.46 -15.80 -12.07
CA MET A 40 12.96 -14.63 -12.78
C MET A 40 12.64 -14.99 -14.24
N HIS A 41 11.53 -14.47 -14.75
CA HIS A 41 11.21 -14.55 -16.17
C HIS A 41 12.27 -13.84 -17.02
N ARG A 42 12.48 -14.31 -18.26
CA ARG A 42 13.36 -13.61 -19.21
C ARG A 42 12.87 -12.16 -19.39
N VAL A 43 11.57 -12.02 -19.59
CA VAL A 43 10.87 -10.74 -19.57
C VAL A 43 9.78 -10.87 -18.51
N THR A 44 9.84 -10.03 -17.48
CA THR A 44 8.86 -10.00 -16.38
C THR A 44 7.79 -8.97 -16.66
N GLY A 45 8.18 -7.79 -17.11
CA GLY A 45 7.27 -6.71 -17.43
C GLY A 45 7.70 -5.91 -18.65
N ARG A 46 6.75 -5.14 -19.19
CA ARG A 46 6.94 -4.29 -20.35
C ARG A 46 6.24 -2.96 -20.14
N PHE A 47 6.95 -1.87 -20.35
CA PHE A 47 6.40 -0.53 -20.45
C PHE A 47 6.10 -0.21 -21.91
N HIS A 48 4.99 0.49 -22.15
CA HIS A 48 4.62 1.03 -23.45
C HIS A 48 3.70 2.22 -23.27
N CYS A 49 3.70 3.11 -24.25
CA CYS A 49 2.79 4.25 -24.28
C CYS A 49 1.67 3.99 -25.28
N GLU A 50 0.42 4.23 -24.87
CA GLU A 50 -0.76 4.14 -25.74
C GLU A 50 -1.73 5.27 -25.37
N ALA A 51 -2.24 5.98 -26.39
CA ALA A 51 -3.15 7.11 -26.21
C ALA A 51 -2.63 8.14 -25.18
N ASP A 52 -1.37 8.54 -25.30
CA ASP A 52 -0.69 9.49 -24.40
C ASP A 52 -0.66 9.05 -22.92
N ARG A 53 -0.60 7.75 -22.67
CA ARG A 53 -0.50 7.19 -21.33
C ARG A 53 0.51 6.05 -21.28
N TRP A 54 1.28 6.03 -20.21
CA TRP A 54 2.17 4.92 -19.95
C TRP A 54 1.44 3.75 -19.30
N PHE A 55 1.72 2.57 -19.80
CA PHE A 55 1.22 1.31 -19.29
C PHE A 55 2.37 0.43 -18.81
N LEU A 56 2.11 -0.33 -17.77
CA LEU A 56 2.92 -1.47 -17.38
C LEU A 56 2.13 -2.75 -17.61
N ALA A 57 2.68 -3.64 -18.42
CA ALA A 57 2.16 -4.97 -18.67
C ALA A 57 2.97 -6.02 -17.91
N ASN A 58 2.33 -6.91 -17.17
CA ASN A 58 2.95 -8.11 -16.61
C ASN A 58 2.94 -9.22 -17.66
N VAL A 59 4.05 -9.39 -18.36
CA VAL A 59 4.21 -10.42 -19.40
C VAL A 59 4.76 -11.74 -18.86
N GLY A 60 5.06 -11.80 -17.56
CA GLY A 60 5.39 -13.02 -16.85
C GLY A 60 4.20 -13.97 -16.74
N SER A 61 4.42 -15.19 -16.24
CA SER A 61 3.36 -16.19 -16.09
C SER A 61 3.14 -16.64 -14.64
N LYS A 62 3.96 -16.19 -13.70
CA LYS A 62 3.93 -16.70 -12.31
C LYS A 62 3.89 -15.59 -11.24
N SER A 63 4.72 -14.57 -11.39
CA SER A 63 4.87 -13.53 -10.39
C SER A 63 3.90 -12.38 -10.65
N GLN A 64 3.34 -11.84 -9.59
CA GLN A 64 2.61 -10.58 -9.62
C GLN A 64 3.60 -9.42 -9.61
N ILE A 65 3.19 -8.29 -10.19
CA ILE A 65 3.90 -7.02 -10.09
C ILE A 65 3.06 -6.11 -9.22
N GLU A 66 3.66 -5.50 -8.23
CA GLU A 66 3.04 -4.49 -7.37
C GLU A 66 3.47 -3.12 -7.85
N ILE A 67 2.54 -2.20 -7.97
CA ILE A 67 2.77 -0.80 -8.31
C ILE A 67 2.33 0.02 -7.11
N TYR A 68 3.24 0.81 -6.58
CA TYR A 68 2.99 1.70 -5.47
C TYR A 68 3.12 3.15 -5.92
N ASP A 69 2.04 3.90 -5.87
CA ASP A 69 1.99 5.33 -6.15
C ASP A 69 2.44 6.11 -4.91
N ARG A 70 3.55 6.85 -5.02
CA ARG A 70 4.11 7.64 -3.92
C ARG A 70 3.21 8.82 -3.52
N LEU A 71 2.51 9.40 -4.50
CA LEU A 71 1.67 10.59 -4.27
C LEU A 71 0.39 10.23 -3.52
N THR A 72 -0.35 9.24 -4.04
CA THR A 72 -1.63 8.82 -3.45
C THR A 72 -1.48 7.78 -2.35
N ARG A 73 -0.26 7.22 -2.20
CA ARG A 73 0.06 6.09 -1.31
C ARG A 73 -0.82 4.86 -1.60
N SER A 74 -1.30 4.74 -2.81
CA SER A 74 -2.09 3.61 -3.23
C SER A 74 -1.21 2.49 -3.77
N LYS A 75 -1.67 1.26 -3.59
CA LYS A 75 -1.02 0.06 -4.09
C LYS A 75 -1.97 -0.67 -5.02
N SER A 76 -1.50 -1.02 -6.20
CA SER A 76 -2.19 -1.92 -7.12
C SER A 76 -1.35 -3.17 -7.40
N VAL A 77 -2.02 -4.25 -7.80
CA VAL A 77 -1.39 -5.53 -8.08
C VAL A 77 -1.74 -5.96 -9.50
N LEU A 78 -0.71 -6.10 -10.32
CA LEU A 78 -0.81 -6.50 -11.71
C LEU A 78 -0.56 -8.01 -11.82
N ILE A 79 -1.61 -8.76 -12.09
CA ILE A 79 -1.51 -10.22 -12.24
C ILE A 79 -0.91 -10.60 -13.61
N PRO A 80 -0.33 -11.81 -13.76
CA PRO A 80 0.20 -12.26 -15.03
C PRO A 80 -0.78 -12.14 -16.19
N GLY A 81 -0.30 -11.61 -17.33
CA GLY A 81 -1.09 -11.44 -18.55
C GLY A 81 -2.02 -10.22 -18.55
N THR A 82 -1.91 -9.33 -17.59
CA THR A 82 -2.66 -8.07 -17.55
C THR A 82 -1.74 -6.87 -17.65
N ASP A 83 -2.32 -5.74 -18.00
CA ASP A 83 -1.68 -4.44 -18.01
C ASP A 83 -2.55 -3.40 -17.30
N GLN A 84 -1.95 -2.31 -16.88
CA GLN A 84 -2.66 -1.15 -16.35
C GLN A 84 -1.92 0.14 -16.65
N VAL A 85 -2.66 1.24 -16.67
CA VAL A 85 -2.11 2.60 -16.77
C VAL A 85 -1.29 2.89 -15.53
N LEU A 86 -0.08 3.42 -15.72
CA LEU A 86 0.72 3.96 -14.63
C LEU A 86 0.11 5.28 -14.13
N PRO A 87 0.06 5.49 -12.81
CA PRO A 87 -0.20 6.81 -12.27
C PRO A 87 0.84 7.81 -12.76
N GLY A 88 0.45 9.05 -12.96
CA GLY A 88 1.42 10.12 -13.21
C GLY A 88 2.25 10.45 -11.98
N GLY A 89 3.52 10.80 -12.17
CA GLY A 89 4.49 11.07 -11.10
C GLY A 89 5.34 9.87 -10.73
N GLU A 90 5.77 9.80 -9.48
CA GLU A 90 6.66 8.76 -8.98
C GLU A 90 5.91 7.51 -8.51
N VAL A 91 6.28 6.36 -9.06
CA VAL A 91 5.78 5.06 -8.62
C VAL A 91 6.95 4.11 -8.34
N ILE A 92 6.75 3.16 -7.43
CA ILE A 92 7.67 2.05 -7.20
C ILE A 92 7.06 0.79 -7.83
N VAL A 93 7.85 0.12 -8.65
CA VAL A 93 7.51 -1.19 -9.23
C VAL A 93 8.23 -2.26 -8.43
N ARG A 94 7.47 -3.22 -7.87
CA ARG A 94 7.99 -4.31 -7.05
C ARG A 94 7.48 -5.65 -7.53
N PHE A 95 8.35 -6.65 -7.52
CA PHE A 95 7.97 -8.03 -7.81
C PHE A 95 8.92 -9.01 -7.12
N SER A 96 8.56 -10.30 -7.11
CA SER A 96 9.40 -11.34 -6.52
C SER A 96 9.74 -12.42 -7.55
N ALA A 97 10.97 -12.95 -7.45
CA ALA A 97 11.42 -14.11 -8.20
C ALA A 97 12.05 -15.14 -7.25
N GLY A 98 11.33 -16.22 -6.96
CA GLY A 98 11.68 -17.15 -5.90
C GLY A 98 11.65 -16.44 -4.53
N PRO A 99 12.70 -16.57 -3.70
CA PRO A 99 12.76 -15.93 -2.39
C PRO A 99 13.17 -14.45 -2.42
N THR A 100 13.57 -13.91 -3.58
CA THR A 100 14.13 -12.58 -3.71
C THR A 100 13.07 -11.59 -4.20
N ALA A 101 12.96 -10.46 -3.52
CA ALA A 101 12.15 -9.33 -3.95
C ALA A 101 13.05 -8.28 -4.64
N TYR A 102 12.52 -7.67 -5.68
CA TYR A 102 13.16 -6.62 -6.48
C TYR A 102 12.24 -5.42 -6.52
N GLU A 103 12.83 -4.24 -6.51
CA GLU A 103 12.10 -2.99 -6.68
C GLU A 103 12.93 -1.97 -7.45
N PHE A 104 12.28 -1.06 -8.14
CA PHE A 104 12.87 0.08 -8.82
C PHE A 104 11.87 1.23 -8.94
N ASP A 105 12.41 2.42 -9.06
CA ASP A 105 11.63 3.63 -9.19
C ASP A 105 11.29 3.90 -10.66
N VAL A 106 10.08 4.40 -10.89
CA VAL A 106 9.60 4.82 -12.21
C VAL A 106 8.97 6.20 -12.06
N GLU A 107 9.33 7.11 -12.93
CA GLU A 107 8.77 8.44 -13.01
C GLU A 107 8.14 8.66 -14.38
N THR A 108 6.92 9.16 -14.39
CA THR A 108 6.22 9.62 -15.59
C THR A 108 5.79 11.05 -15.39
N ASP A 109 5.62 11.79 -16.49
CA ASP A 109 5.03 13.12 -16.36
C ASP A 109 3.68 13.03 -15.63
N ALA A 110 3.48 13.95 -14.70
CA ALA A 110 2.23 14.06 -13.98
C ALA A 110 1.12 14.31 -15.01
N ILE A 111 0.25 13.35 -15.22
CA ILE A 111 -0.99 13.59 -15.95
C ILE A 111 -1.76 14.58 -15.10
N GLU A 112 -1.91 15.83 -15.57
CA GLU A 112 -2.93 16.72 -15.02
C GLU A 112 -4.28 16.02 -15.24
N VAL A 113 -4.66 15.21 -14.26
CA VAL A 113 -6.03 14.76 -14.18
C VAL A 113 -6.82 16.01 -13.86
N ASP A 114 -7.43 16.59 -14.88
CA ASP A 114 -8.52 17.54 -14.71
C ASP A 114 -9.56 16.80 -13.85
N ARG A 115 -9.37 16.90 -12.54
CA ARG A 115 -10.37 16.41 -11.60
C ARG A 115 -11.53 17.35 -11.80
N PRO A 116 -12.66 16.85 -12.41
CA PRO A 116 -13.85 17.68 -12.38
C PRO A 116 -14.03 18.08 -10.93
N GLU A 117 -14.09 19.38 -10.65
CA GLU A 117 -14.61 19.88 -9.37
C GLU A 117 -15.99 19.24 -9.26
N ILE A 118 -16.04 18.09 -8.62
CA ILE A 118 -17.31 17.53 -8.21
C ILE A 118 -17.73 18.50 -7.12
N GLU A 119 -18.59 19.48 -7.50
CA GLU A 119 -19.40 20.16 -6.52
C GLU A 119 -20.15 19.07 -5.78
N ILE A 120 -19.58 18.67 -4.65
CA ILE A 120 -20.24 17.79 -3.70
C ILE A 120 -21.39 18.66 -3.19
N GLY A 121 -22.53 18.57 -3.89
CA GLY A 121 -23.78 19.13 -3.39
C GLY A 121 -23.94 18.61 -1.97
N ASP A 122 -24.45 19.46 -1.08
CA ASP A 122 -24.61 19.24 0.35
C ASP A 122 -25.55 18.04 0.72
N ASP A 123 -25.91 17.21 -0.26
CA ASP A 123 -26.45 15.86 -0.08
C ASP A 123 -25.28 14.89 0.18
N SER A 124 -24.65 15.08 1.33
CA SER A 124 -23.65 14.18 1.82
C SER A 124 -24.25 12.77 1.96
N THR A 125 -24.01 11.93 0.97
CA THR A 125 -23.86 10.50 1.21
C THR A 125 -22.96 10.40 2.43
N ALA A 126 -23.48 9.83 3.53
CA ALA A 126 -22.82 9.82 4.83
C ALA A 126 -21.32 9.51 4.65
N VAL A 127 -20.53 10.58 4.59
CA VAL A 127 -19.08 10.54 4.57
C VAL A 127 -18.71 9.69 5.76
N ALA A 128 -17.92 8.68 5.50
CA ALA A 128 -17.35 7.70 6.40
C ALA A 128 -17.80 7.95 7.83
N GLN A 129 -18.71 7.10 8.34
CA GLN A 129 -19.20 7.23 9.70
C GLN A 129 -18.02 7.63 10.56
N GLU A 130 -18.01 8.88 11.05
CA GLU A 130 -17.02 9.32 12.01
C GLU A 130 -17.15 8.36 13.19
N PHE A 131 -16.27 7.36 13.20
CA PHE A 131 -16.15 6.52 14.39
C PHE A 131 -15.51 7.41 15.45
N PRO A 132 -16.25 7.87 16.46
CA PRO A 132 -15.66 8.67 17.51
C PRO A 132 -14.71 7.80 18.31
N LEU A 133 -13.49 7.61 17.80
CA LEU A 133 -12.43 6.91 18.51
C LEU A 133 -11.89 7.83 19.60
N THR A 134 -11.67 7.27 20.78
CA THR A 134 -10.91 7.99 21.79
C THR A 134 -9.44 7.98 21.42
N GLU A 135 -8.65 8.95 21.91
CA GLU A 135 -7.20 9.00 21.68
C GLU A 135 -6.51 7.65 21.99
N THR A 136 -6.89 7.01 23.10
CA THR A 136 -6.34 5.69 23.46
C THR A 136 -6.76 4.56 22.53
N GLN A 137 -7.92 4.67 21.85
CA GLN A 137 -8.36 3.70 20.84
C GLN A 137 -7.60 3.94 19.52
N LEU A 138 -7.42 5.19 19.15
CA LEU A 138 -6.64 5.57 17.98
C LEU A 138 -5.17 5.15 18.14
N ALA A 139 -4.55 5.44 19.28
CA ALA A 139 -3.18 5.02 19.58
C ALA A 139 -2.99 3.51 19.49
N LEU A 140 -3.97 2.70 19.97
CA LEU A 140 -3.94 1.25 19.85
C LEU A 140 -3.96 0.80 18.38
N ILE A 141 -4.81 1.39 17.55
CA ILE A 141 -4.91 1.05 16.13
C ILE A 141 -3.61 1.46 15.43
N LEU A 142 -3.09 2.65 15.70
CA LEU A 142 -1.83 3.13 15.13
C LEU A 142 -0.66 2.23 15.52
N ALA A 143 -0.55 1.78 16.78
CA ALA A 143 0.51 0.86 17.20
C ALA A 143 0.45 -0.51 16.52
N LEU A 144 -0.74 -0.96 16.12
CA LEU A 144 -0.91 -2.17 15.32
C LEU A 144 -0.60 -1.94 13.84
N ALA A 145 -0.95 -0.77 13.32
CA ALA A 145 -0.79 -0.41 11.91
C ALA A 145 0.60 0.14 11.59
N GLU A 146 1.37 0.58 12.60
CA GLU A 146 2.66 1.26 12.43
C GLU A 146 3.62 0.58 11.44
N PRO A 147 3.88 -0.75 11.49
CA PRO A 147 4.79 -1.38 10.54
C PRO A 147 4.30 -1.30 9.10
N VAL A 148 2.99 -1.44 8.88
CA VAL A 148 2.37 -1.36 7.54
C VAL A 148 2.35 0.08 7.03
N LEU A 149 2.09 1.06 7.90
CA LEU A 149 2.05 2.47 7.55
C LEU A 149 3.44 3.08 7.31
N ARG A 150 4.49 2.57 8.00
CA ARG A 150 5.87 3.02 7.79
C ARG A 150 6.46 2.48 6.50
N ASP A 151 6.14 1.24 6.15
CA ASP A 151 6.60 0.60 4.92
C ASP A 151 5.44 -0.18 4.27
N PRO A 152 4.62 0.51 3.47
CA PRO A 152 3.48 -0.10 2.77
C PRO A 152 3.89 -1.20 1.78
N LEU A 153 5.16 -1.22 1.36
CA LEU A 153 5.71 -2.21 0.44
C LEU A 153 6.22 -3.45 1.16
N SER A 154 6.51 -3.35 2.45
CA SER A 154 6.89 -4.53 3.21
C SER A 154 5.68 -5.43 3.42
N ASN A 155 5.91 -6.74 3.39
CA ASN A 155 4.93 -7.70 3.91
C ASN A 155 4.94 -7.70 5.45
N ALA A 156 5.03 -6.50 6.06
CA ALA A 156 5.09 -6.35 7.49
C ALA A 156 3.81 -6.93 8.11
N ALA A 157 3.98 -7.92 8.94
CA ALA A 157 2.86 -8.49 9.68
C ALA A 157 2.45 -7.53 10.81
N VAL A 158 1.15 -7.45 11.07
CA VAL A 158 0.64 -6.76 12.25
C VAL A 158 1.32 -7.33 13.51
N PRO A 159 1.90 -6.48 14.37
CA PRO A 159 2.71 -6.90 15.49
C PRO A 159 1.91 -7.77 16.50
N HIS A 160 2.63 -8.57 17.26
CA HIS A 160 2.01 -9.29 18.35
C HIS A 160 1.51 -8.33 19.43
N THR A 161 0.46 -8.73 20.13
CA THR A 161 -0.14 -7.93 21.22
C THR A 161 0.89 -7.45 22.25
N LYS A 162 1.91 -8.26 22.54
CA LYS A 162 2.98 -7.91 23.48
C LYS A 162 3.81 -6.74 22.95
N ASP A 163 4.16 -6.76 21.67
CA ASP A 163 5.02 -5.76 21.04
C ASP A 163 4.26 -4.43 20.90
N ALA A 164 3.00 -4.49 20.40
CA ALA A 164 2.14 -3.32 20.30
C ALA A 164 1.80 -2.71 21.68
N ALA A 165 1.61 -3.54 22.70
CA ALA A 165 1.42 -3.06 24.07
C ALA A 165 2.69 -2.37 24.61
N SER A 166 3.86 -2.97 24.37
CA SER A 166 5.16 -2.40 24.76
C SER A 166 5.40 -1.05 24.05
N ARG A 167 5.04 -0.93 22.79
CA ARG A 167 5.15 0.33 22.01
C ARG A 167 4.37 1.49 22.63
N LEU A 168 3.26 1.18 23.34
CA LEU A 168 2.40 2.15 24.04
C LEU A 168 2.70 2.27 25.53
N GLY A 169 3.73 1.62 26.08
CA GLY A 169 3.97 1.56 27.51
C GLY A 169 2.84 0.87 28.29
N TRP A 170 2.03 0.03 27.65
CA TRP A 170 0.86 -0.60 28.29
C TRP A 170 1.12 -2.05 28.70
N THR A 171 0.41 -2.49 29.74
CA THR A 171 0.34 -3.93 30.03
C THR A 171 -0.47 -4.66 28.97
N VAL A 172 -0.09 -5.90 28.66
CA VAL A 172 -0.81 -6.78 27.73
C VAL A 172 -2.30 -6.91 28.12
N LYS A 173 -2.61 -6.94 29.40
CA LYS A 173 -4.00 -7.01 29.90
C LYS A 173 -4.79 -5.75 29.56
N ARG A 174 -4.18 -4.55 29.71
CA ARG A 174 -4.80 -3.27 29.35
C ARG A 174 -5.01 -3.21 27.83
N PHE A 175 -4.01 -3.60 27.04
CA PHE A 175 -4.08 -3.63 25.60
C PHE A 175 -5.21 -4.53 25.07
N ASN A 176 -5.28 -5.78 25.53
CA ASN A 176 -6.31 -6.72 25.11
C ASN A 176 -7.73 -6.22 25.45
N ARG A 177 -7.95 -5.65 26.63
CA ARG A 177 -9.25 -5.09 27.00
C ARG A 177 -9.65 -3.93 26.08
N LYS A 178 -8.70 -3.06 25.70
CA LYS A 178 -8.95 -1.96 24.78
C LYS A 178 -9.19 -2.47 23.35
N LEU A 179 -8.44 -3.47 22.91
CA LEU A 179 -8.62 -4.13 21.62
C LEU A 179 -10.00 -4.76 21.50
N ASP A 180 -10.48 -5.44 22.56
CA ASP A 180 -11.82 -6.02 22.58
C ASP A 180 -12.90 -4.93 22.43
N ASN A 181 -12.74 -3.80 23.13
CA ASN A 181 -13.69 -2.68 23.03
C ASN A 181 -13.67 -2.07 21.61
N VAL A 182 -12.51 -1.90 21.00
CA VAL A 182 -12.39 -1.39 19.62
C VAL A 182 -13.05 -2.36 18.65
N CYS A 183 -12.72 -3.65 18.73
CA CYS A 183 -13.31 -4.67 17.86
C CYS A 183 -14.84 -4.75 18.02
N GLN A 184 -15.38 -4.63 19.23
CA GLN A 184 -16.84 -4.59 19.46
C GLN A 184 -17.50 -3.37 18.81
N LYS A 185 -16.83 -2.22 18.88
CA LYS A 185 -17.30 -0.97 18.28
C LYS A 185 -17.38 -1.06 16.75
N PHE A 186 -16.34 -1.58 16.12
CA PHE A 186 -16.31 -1.77 14.66
C PHE A 186 -17.28 -2.88 14.22
N ASP A 187 -17.45 -3.95 15.01
CA ASP A 187 -18.42 -5.00 14.72
C ASP A 187 -19.86 -4.47 14.79
N ALA A 188 -20.19 -3.64 15.78
CA ALA A 188 -21.48 -2.98 15.89
C ALA A 188 -21.78 -2.04 14.69
N ALA A 189 -20.73 -1.51 14.06
CA ALA A 189 -20.82 -0.72 12.84
C ALA A 189 -20.81 -1.57 11.55
N GLY A 190 -20.85 -2.89 11.65
CA GLY A 190 -20.99 -3.79 10.53
C GLY A 190 -19.69 -4.37 9.97
N VAL A 191 -18.52 -4.08 10.57
CA VAL A 191 -17.24 -4.66 10.15
C VAL A 191 -17.16 -6.13 10.58
N ARG A 192 -17.24 -7.03 9.61
CA ARG A 192 -17.31 -8.49 9.87
C ARG A 192 -15.94 -9.08 10.27
N GLY A 193 -15.98 -10.11 11.12
CA GLY A 193 -14.82 -10.93 11.46
C GLY A 193 -13.95 -10.37 12.58
N LEU A 194 -14.44 -9.40 13.34
CA LEU A 194 -13.78 -8.82 14.52
C LEU A 194 -14.22 -9.49 15.83
N LYS A 195 -15.31 -10.27 15.84
CA LYS A 195 -15.72 -11.09 17.00
C LYS A 195 -14.74 -12.24 17.22
N ALA A 196 -14.39 -12.49 18.46
CA ALA A 196 -13.70 -13.70 18.86
C ALA A 196 -14.64 -14.89 18.64
N SER A 197 -14.57 -15.54 17.47
CA SER A 197 -15.22 -16.82 17.23
C SER A 197 -14.35 -17.93 17.82
N THR A 198 -15.02 -18.95 18.39
CA THR A 198 -14.39 -20.19 18.86
C THR A 198 -13.73 -20.88 17.66
N GLY A 199 -12.44 -20.54 17.37
CA GLY A 199 -11.69 -21.11 16.26
C GLY A 199 -10.93 -20.12 15.36
N GLY A 200 -11.19 -18.81 15.46
CA GLY A 200 -10.42 -17.79 14.75
C GLY A 200 -9.14 -17.42 15.51
N LEU A 201 -7.99 -17.42 14.83
CA LEU A 201 -6.73 -17.00 15.44
C LEU A 201 -6.80 -15.51 15.83
N ALA A 202 -6.34 -15.18 17.03
CA ALA A 202 -6.27 -13.79 17.54
C ALA A 202 -5.47 -12.87 16.60
N ARG A 203 -4.60 -13.43 15.75
CA ARG A 203 -3.86 -12.74 14.70
C ARG A 203 -4.79 -12.22 13.60
N ASP A 204 -5.76 -13.02 13.16
CA ASP A 204 -6.65 -12.66 12.05
C ASP A 204 -7.53 -11.46 12.40
N ARG A 205 -7.96 -11.35 13.67
CA ARG A 205 -8.76 -10.23 14.15
C ARG A 205 -7.98 -8.90 14.11
N ARG A 206 -6.72 -8.91 14.52
CA ARG A 206 -5.86 -7.71 14.50
C ARG A 206 -5.56 -7.28 13.07
N GLN A 207 -5.23 -8.23 12.21
CA GLN A 207 -4.99 -7.97 10.79
C GLN A 207 -6.22 -7.32 10.16
N ARG A 208 -7.41 -7.91 10.33
CA ARG A 208 -8.65 -7.37 9.77
C ARG A 208 -9.00 -5.98 10.29
N LEU A 209 -8.74 -5.71 11.57
CA LEU A 209 -8.94 -4.37 12.14
C LEU A 209 -8.03 -3.35 11.46
N VAL A 210 -6.74 -3.67 11.33
CA VAL A 210 -5.76 -2.80 10.68
C VAL A 210 -6.12 -2.57 9.22
N ASP A 211 -6.38 -3.65 8.46
CA ASP A 211 -6.74 -3.57 7.04
C ASP A 211 -7.97 -2.69 6.82
N HIS A 212 -8.99 -2.86 7.67
CA HIS A 212 -10.20 -2.04 7.61
C HIS A 212 -9.90 -0.57 7.93
N CYS A 213 -9.15 -0.29 9.00
CA CYS A 213 -8.86 1.08 9.41
C CYS A 213 -8.01 1.84 8.38
N ILE A 214 -7.08 1.16 7.71
CA ILE A 214 -6.30 1.74 6.61
C ILE A 214 -7.20 1.95 5.38
N ALA A 215 -7.97 0.95 4.96
CA ALA A 215 -8.83 1.04 3.79
C ALA A 215 -9.95 2.08 3.94
N ALA A 216 -10.46 2.27 5.16
CA ALA A 216 -11.49 3.28 5.46
C ALA A 216 -10.91 4.68 5.77
N GLY A 217 -9.57 4.86 5.69
CA GLY A 217 -8.93 6.14 6.00
C GLY A 217 -9.04 6.57 7.46
N VAL A 218 -9.32 5.63 8.38
CA VAL A 218 -9.39 5.90 9.83
C VAL A 218 -7.99 6.17 10.39
N VAL A 219 -6.96 5.52 9.82
CA VAL A 219 -5.55 5.75 10.11
C VAL A 219 -4.73 5.78 8.83
N ASP A 220 -3.75 6.66 8.81
CA ASP A 220 -2.76 6.79 7.73
C ASP A 220 -1.39 7.13 8.32
N ALA A 221 -0.37 7.23 7.45
CA ALA A 221 1.00 7.50 7.90
C ALA A 221 1.20 8.88 8.52
N THR A 222 0.32 9.86 8.25
CA THR A 222 0.43 11.21 8.82
C THR A 222 0.08 11.24 10.32
N LEU A 223 -0.69 10.23 10.77
CA LEU A 223 -1.08 10.11 12.17
C LEU A 223 -0.01 9.41 13.04
N LEU A 224 1.05 8.88 12.43
CA LEU A 224 2.11 8.17 13.17
C LEU A 224 2.85 9.08 14.16
N ASP A 225 2.97 10.36 13.87
CA ASP A 225 3.60 11.34 14.76
C ASP A 225 2.87 11.43 16.11
N GLN A 226 1.57 11.11 16.14
CA GLN A 226 0.79 11.09 17.38
C GLN A 226 1.18 9.95 18.33
N LEU A 227 1.76 8.84 17.80
CA LEU A 227 2.28 7.76 18.63
C LEU A 227 3.51 8.20 19.44
N ASP A 228 4.34 9.06 18.85
CA ASP A 228 5.60 9.49 19.47
C ASP A 228 5.36 10.56 20.56
N VAL A 229 4.21 11.24 20.52
CA VAL A 229 3.80 12.24 21.53
C VAL A 229 3.27 11.57 22.82
N VAL A 230 2.66 10.38 22.71
CA VAL A 230 2.09 9.66 23.87
C VAL A 230 3.19 9.14 24.81
N ASP A 231 4.41 8.99 24.33
CA ASP A 231 5.58 8.50 25.09
C ASP A 231 6.20 9.60 26.00
N GLN A 232 5.75 10.87 25.93
CA GLN A 232 6.31 11.99 26.67
C GLN A 232 5.43 12.49 27.82
N THR A 233 4.29 11.83 28.07
CA THR A 233 3.36 12.29 29.12
C THR A 233 3.09 11.18 30.14
N ASP A 234 4.09 10.90 30.99
CA ASP A 234 3.93 10.19 32.29
C ASP A 234 4.94 10.73 33.32
#